data_2328fab402e753d33b879ec4c5a73de6
#
_entry.id   2328fab402e753d33b879ec4c5a73de6
#
_cell.length_a   1.000
_cell.length_b   1.000
_cell.length_c   1.000
_cell.angle_alpha   90.00
_cell.angle_beta   90.00
_cell.angle_gamma   90.00
#
_symmetry.space_group_name_H-M   'P 1'
#
loop_
_entity.id
_entity.type
_entity.pdbx_description
1 polymer ?
#
loop_
_entity_poly.entity_id
_entity_poly.type
_entity_poly.pdbx_seq_one_letter_code
_entity_poly.pdbx_strand_id
1 'polypeptide(L)'
;MLNFNFVTMKNTLKGTLTEENLLKAFAGESQARNRYNYFASQAKKEGYEQIAAVFDTTAEQEREHAKRFFKYLEGGMAVIHNASYPAGVISTTDCNLQAAAEGEHEEWEVLYAKFGEVAHAEGFQKIAQTFRYVAEVEREHERRYLKLLSRLTDGDFFRREGDIVWQCRNCGYIVKASMAPKICPSCEHEQRYFEPMADNY
;
A
#
# COMPACT_ATOMS: atom_id res chain seq x y z
N MET A 1 -4.94 -17.23 -55.59
CA MET A 1 -4.43 -16.52 -54.40
C MET A 1 -5.43 -16.77 -53.27
N LEU A 2 -5.09 -17.62 -52.33
CA LEU A 2 -5.92 -17.89 -51.13
C LEU A 2 -5.59 -16.85 -50.08
N ASN A 3 -6.52 -15.91 -49.85
CA ASN A 3 -6.41 -14.97 -48.72
C ASN A 3 -6.70 -15.70 -47.42
N PHE A 4 -5.65 -16.04 -46.71
CA PHE A 4 -5.77 -16.43 -45.29
C PHE A 4 -6.06 -15.18 -44.47
N ASN A 5 -7.32 -14.92 -44.18
CA ASN A 5 -7.69 -14.02 -43.10
C ASN A 5 -7.27 -14.65 -41.77
N PHE A 6 -6.15 -14.21 -41.24
CA PHE A 6 -5.82 -14.45 -39.84
C PHE A 6 -6.84 -13.72 -38.98
N VAL A 7 -7.90 -14.43 -38.59
CA VAL A 7 -8.74 -13.99 -37.47
C VAL A 7 -7.86 -14.15 -36.24
N THR A 8 -7.31 -13.06 -35.75
CA THR A 8 -6.70 -13.01 -34.43
C THR A 8 -7.80 -13.33 -33.42
N MET A 9 -7.85 -14.58 -32.98
CA MET A 9 -8.70 -14.96 -31.87
C MET A 9 -8.26 -14.10 -30.68
N LYS A 10 -9.15 -13.22 -30.22
CA LYS A 10 -8.95 -12.42 -29.03
C LYS A 10 -8.89 -13.44 -27.88
N ASN A 11 -7.71 -13.62 -27.27
CA ASN A 11 -7.57 -14.50 -26.11
C ASN A 11 -8.57 -14.04 -25.04
N THR A 12 -9.55 -14.88 -24.74
CA THR A 12 -10.47 -14.62 -23.63
C THR A 12 -9.72 -14.86 -22.32
N LEU A 13 -9.98 -14.01 -21.36
CA LEU A 13 -9.41 -14.16 -20.02
C LEU A 13 -10.14 -15.24 -19.20
N LYS A 14 -11.40 -15.52 -19.54
CA LYS A 14 -12.26 -16.46 -18.79
C LYS A 14 -11.69 -17.86 -18.71
N GLY A 15 -11.63 -18.38 -17.48
CA GLY A 15 -11.15 -19.73 -17.18
C GLY A 15 -9.63 -19.88 -17.20
N THR A 16 -8.87 -18.77 -17.35
CA THR A 16 -7.40 -18.80 -17.29
C THR A 16 -6.89 -18.64 -15.87
N LEU A 17 -5.63 -19.03 -15.64
CA LEU A 17 -4.96 -18.76 -14.36
C LEU A 17 -4.75 -17.25 -14.15
N THR A 18 -4.62 -16.47 -15.22
CA THR A 18 -4.54 -15.01 -15.16
C THR A 18 -5.84 -14.41 -14.61
N GLU A 19 -7.03 -14.90 -15.01
CA GLU A 19 -8.29 -14.45 -14.42
C GLU A 19 -8.32 -14.73 -12.91
N GLU A 20 -7.95 -15.94 -12.50
CA GLU A 20 -7.90 -16.30 -11.08
C GLU A 20 -6.91 -15.44 -10.30
N ASN A 21 -5.72 -15.17 -10.84
CA ASN A 21 -4.71 -14.33 -10.22
C ASN A 21 -5.15 -12.87 -10.11
N LEU A 22 -5.87 -12.34 -11.11
CA LEU A 22 -6.48 -11.01 -11.02
C LEU A 22 -7.54 -10.92 -9.92
N LEU A 23 -8.33 -11.98 -9.73
CA LEU A 23 -9.30 -12.04 -8.63
C LEU A 23 -8.62 -12.15 -7.27
N LYS A 24 -7.53 -12.94 -7.15
CA LYS A 24 -6.71 -13.01 -5.93
C LYS A 24 -6.14 -11.63 -5.59
N ALA A 25 -5.55 -10.97 -6.56
CA ALA A 25 -5.01 -9.62 -6.36
C ALA A 25 -6.11 -8.62 -5.99
N PHE A 26 -7.23 -8.57 -6.70
CA PHE A 26 -8.36 -7.72 -6.36
C PHE A 26 -8.88 -7.93 -4.93
N ALA A 27 -8.97 -9.18 -4.49
CA ALA A 27 -9.39 -9.51 -3.12
C ALA A 27 -8.31 -9.10 -2.10
N GLY A 28 -7.03 -9.31 -2.41
CA GLY A 28 -5.87 -8.90 -1.61
C GLY A 28 -5.88 -7.39 -1.35
N GLU A 29 -5.89 -6.60 -2.41
CA GLU A 29 -5.93 -5.13 -2.32
C GLU A 29 -7.18 -4.61 -1.58
N SER A 30 -8.33 -5.23 -1.83
CA SER A 30 -9.59 -4.82 -1.19
C SER A 30 -9.56 -5.04 0.32
N GLN A 31 -8.98 -6.14 0.80
CA GLN A 31 -8.84 -6.38 2.23
C GLN A 31 -7.70 -5.57 2.85
N ALA A 32 -6.57 -5.37 2.12
CA ALA A 32 -5.45 -4.53 2.56
C ALA A 32 -5.93 -3.09 2.81
N ARG A 33 -6.69 -2.51 1.87
CA ARG A 33 -7.35 -1.21 2.04
C ARG A 33 -8.11 -1.10 3.35
N ASN A 34 -8.96 -2.09 3.67
CA ASN A 34 -9.74 -2.05 4.90
C ASN A 34 -8.84 -2.18 6.15
N ARG A 35 -7.86 -3.09 6.12
CA ARG A 35 -6.90 -3.25 7.23
C ARG A 35 -6.15 -1.95 7.50
N TYR A 36 -5.67 -1.26 6.47
CA TYR A 36 -4.91 -0.02 6.64
C TYR A 36 -5.77 1.11 7.21
N ASN A 37 -7.05 1.23 6.87
CA ASN A 37 -7.96 2.15 7.55
C ASN A 37 -8.15 1.81 9.05
N TYR A 38 -8.18 0.52 9.40
CA TYR A 38 -8.25 0.11 10.81
C TYR A 38 -6.95 0.45 11.55
N PHE A 39 -5.79 0.22 10.92
CA PHE A 39 -4.47 0.56 11.45
C PHE A 39 -4.29 2.08 11.60
N ALA A 40 -4.79 2.87 10.63
CA ALA A 40 -4.84 4.33 10.73
C ALA A 40 -5.62 4.80 11.97
N SER A 41 -6.79 4.21 12.19
CA SER A 41 -7.60 4.52 13.38
C SER A 41 -6.87 4.22 14.69
N GLN A 42 -6.13 3.10 14.74
CA GLN A 42 -5.33 2.73 15.91
C GLN A 42 -4.16 3.69 16.12
N ALA A 43 -3.44 4.04 15.05
CA ALA A 43 -2.33 4.99 15.12
C ALA A 43 -2.77 6.38 15.64
N LYS A 44 -3.95 6.85 15.24
CA LYS A 44 -4.55 8.08 15.79
C LYS A 44 -4.80 7.98 17.29
N LYS A 45 -5.32 6.85 17.78
CA LYS A 45 -5.56 6.63 19.22
C LYS A 45 -4.26 6.63 20.02
N GLU A 46 -3.18 6.12 19.44
CA GLU A 46 -1.85 6.06 20.07
C GLU A 46 -1.04 7.36 19.90
N GLY A 47 -1.58 8.36 19.18
CA GLY A 47 -0.94 9.65 19.04
C GLY A 47 0.09 9.74 17.92
N TYR A 48 -0.10 9.01 16.81
CA TYR A 48 0.78 8.99 15.65
C TYR A 48 0.04 9.45 14.38
N GLU A 49 -0.31 10.74 14.32
CA GLU A 49 -1.11 11.31 13.21
C GLU A 49 -0.43 11.16 11.84
N GLN A 50 0.91 11.22 11.78
CA GLN A 50 1.64 11.00 10.53
C GLN A 50 1.50 9.55 10.06
N ILE A 51 1.66 8.57 10.97
CA ILE A 51 1.51 7.14 10.63
C ILE A 51 0.09 6.86 10.16
N ALA A 52 -0.90 7.42 10.86
CA ALA A 52 -2.29 7.29 10.46
C ALA A 52 -2.55 7.82 9.04
N ALA A 53 -1.99 8.98 8.71
CA ALA A 53 -2.12 9.55 7.37
C ALA A 53 -1.41 8.72 6.29
N VAL A 54 -0.28 8.08 6.62
CA VAL A 54 0.40 7.17 5.70
C VAL A 54 -0.45 5.93 5.45
N PHE A 55 -1.05 5.32 6.49
CA PHE A 55 -1.98 4.21 6.32
C PHE A 55 -3.22 4.60 5.50
N ASP A 56 -3.85 5.74 5.79
CA ASP A 56 -5.01 6.21 5.04
C ASP A 56 -4.66 6.47 3.56
N THR A 57 -3.48 7.07 3.29
CA THR A 57 -3.01 7.30 1.92
C THR A 57 -2.77 5.99 1.18
N THR A 58 -2.10 5.02 1.83
CA THR A 58 -1.87 3.71 1.24
C THR A 58 -3.19 3.00 0.99
N ALA A 59 -4.14 3.02 1.93
CA ALA A 59 -5.47 2.44 1.73
C ALA A 59 -6.19 2.97 0.47
N GLU A 60 -6.04 4.25 0.15
CA GLU A 60 -6.59 4.81 -1.09
C GLU A 60 -5.81 4.37 -2.33
N GLN A 61 -4.51 4.10 -2.21
CA GLN A 61 -3.68 3.54 -3.29
C GLN A 61 -4.08 2.09 -3.58
N GLU A 62 -4.29 1.24 -2.54
CA GLU A 62 -4.79 -0.13 -2.70
C GLU A 62 -6.17 -0.18 -3.36
N ARG A 63 -7.03 0.80 -3.10
CA ARG A 63 -8.30 0.92 -3.82
C ARG A 63 -8.10 1.10 -5.32
N GLU A 64 -7.12 1.87 -5.74
CA GLU A 64 -6.84 2.08 -7.18
C GLU A 64 -6.16 0.84 -7.80
N HIS A 65 -5.31 0.11 -7.06
CA HIS A 65 -4.76 -1.18 -7.50
C HIS A 65 -5.87 -2.22 -7.66
N ALA A 66 -6.73 -2.39 -6.66
CA ALA A 66 -7.92 -3.25 -6.74
C ALA A 66 -8.78 -2.93 -7.98
N LYS A 67 -9.10 -1.66 -8.20
CA LYS A 67 -9.85 -1.19 -9.36
C LYS A 67 -9.11 -1.47 -10.68
N ARG A 68 -7.78 -1.37 -10.67
CA ARG A 68 -6.97 -1.66 -11.86
C ARG A 68 -7.05 -3.11 -12.25
N PHE A 69 -6.95 -4.05 -11.30
CA PHE A 69 -7.11 -5.48 -11.52
C PHE A 69 -8.54 -5.83 -11.94
N PHE A 70 -9.53 -5.27 -11.26
CA PHE A 70 -10.95 -5.48 -11.56
C PHE A 70 -11.33 -5.08 -13.00
N LYS A 71 -10.74 -4.02 -13.54
CA LYS A 71 -11.00 -3.56 -14.91
C LYS A 71 -10.56 -4.52 -16.02
N TYR A 72 -9.75 -5.52 -15.72
CA TYR A 72 -9.37 -6.54 -16.68
C TYR A 72 -10.40 -7.67 -16.76
N LEU A 73 -11.17 -7.89 -15.68
CA LEU A 73 -12.14 -8.97 -15.60
C LEU A 73 -13.30 -8.79 -16.59
N GLU A 74 -13.77 -9.88 -17.17
CA GLU A 74 -14.77 -9.89 -18.24
C GLU A 74 -16.19 -10.16 -17.72
N GLY A 75 -16.42 -10.03 -16.41
CA GLY A 75 -17.72 -10.21 -15.75
C GLY A 75 -18.11 -11.66 -15.53
N GLY A 76 -19.26 -11.85 -14.86
CA GLY A 76 -19.72 -13.16 -14.42
C GLY A 76 -19.25 -13.49 -13.01
N MET A 77 -19.29 -14.79 -12.68
CA MET A 77 -18.80 -15.34 -11.42
C MET A 77 -17.60 -16.23 -11.71
N ALA A 78 -16.54 -16.10 -10.93
CA ALA A 78 -15.39 -17.00 -10.97
C ALA A 78 -14.99 -17.40 -9.54
N VAL A 79 -14.36 -18.55 -9.41
CA VAL A 79 -13.95 -19.11 -8.12
C VAL A 79 -12.47 -18.85 -7.92
N ILE A 80 -12.09 -18.44 -6.71
CA ILE A 80 -10.70 -18.31 -6.29
C ILE A 80 -10.30 -19.64 -5.60
N HIS A 81 -9.27 -20.28 -6.10
CA HIS A 81 -8.69 -21.47 -5.49
C HIS A 81 -7.35 -21.15 -4.83
N ASN A 82 -7.07 -21.84 -3.70
CA ASN A 82 -5.77 -21.78 -3.04
C ASN A 82 -5.26 -20.33 -2.78
N ALA A 83 -6.14 -19.47 -2.28
CA ALA A 83 -5.80 -18.14 -1.79
C ALA A 83 -5.84 -18.11 -0.27
N SER A 84 -4.88 -17.42 0.34
CA SER A 84 -4.85 -17.11 1.77
C SER A 84 -4.71 -15.59 1.94
N TYR A 85 -5.35 -15.07 2.96
CA TYR A 85 -5.29 -13.64 3.30
C TYR A 85 -5.08 -13.47 4.80
N PRO A 86 -4.46 -12.36 5.25
CA PRO A 86 -4.28 -12.09 6.67
C PRO A 86 -5.60 -12.17 7.46
N ALA A 87 -5.61 -12.94 8.55
CA ALA A 87 -6.81 -13.23 9.34
C ALA A 87 -7.00 -12.30 10.57
N GLY A 88 -6.40 -11.14 10.61
CA GLY A 88 -6.39 -10.18 11.74
C GLY A 88 -5.00 -10.19 12.35
N VAL A 89 -4.66 -9.44 13.41
CA VAL A 89 -5.50 -8.63 14.30
C VAL A 89 -5.25 -7.13 14.10
N ILE A 90 -6.07 -6.24 14.74
CA ILE A 90 -5.70 -4.84 14.97
C ILE A 90 -4.98 -4.79 16.31
N SER A 91 -3.68 -4.46 16.28
CA SER A 91 -2.80 -4.41 17.45
C SER A 91 -2.25 -2.99 17.67
N THR A 92 -1.14 -2.87 18.38
CA THR A 92 -0.40 -1.62 18.54
C THR A 92 0.15 -1.11 17.20
N THR A 93 0.46 0.18 17.11
CA THR A 93 0.88 0.81 15.84
C THR A 93 2.15 0.16 15.28
N ASP A 94 3.12 -0.20 16.10
CA ASP A 94 4.34 -0.90 15.69
C ASP A 94 4.04 -2.29 15.13
N CYS A 95 3.20 -3.09 15.80
CA CYS A 95 2.76 -4.39 15.31
C CYS A 95 1.98 -4.27 13.98
N ASN A 96 1.13 -3.25 13.85
CA ASN A 96 0.36 -3.00 12.63
C ASN A 96 1.27 -2.58 11.47
N LEU A 97 2.31 -1.77 11.72
CA LEU A 97 3.33 -1.42 10.72
C LEU A 97 4.13 -2.65 10.27
N GLN A 98 4.51 -3.51 11.21
CA GLN A 98 5.20 -4.77 10.88
C GLN A 98 4.32 -5.66 10.01
N ALA A 99 3.07 -5.91 10.42
CA ALA A 99 2.13 -6.74 9.67
C ALA A 99 1.81 -6.17 8.28
N ALA A 100 1.76 -4.84 8.15
CA ALA A 100 1.59 -4.19 6.86
C ALA A 100 2.83 -4.40 5.98
N ALA A 101 4.03 -4.14 6.50
CA ALA A 101 5.28 -4.34 5.75
C ALA A 101 5.47 -5.78 5.27
N GLU A 102 5.14 -6.78 6.10
CA GLU A 102 5.19 -8.20 5.73
C GLU A 102 4.19 -8.53 4.61
N GLY A 103 3.00 -7.95 4.64
CA GLY A 103 2.01 -8.12 3.58
C GLY A 103 2.48 -7.55 2.23
N GLU A 104 2.97 -6.31 2.23
CA GLU A 104 3.52 -5.68 1.03
C GLU A 104 4.71 -6.47 0.47
N HIS A 105 5.59 -6.97 1.38
CA HIS A 105 6.72 -7.81 0.97
C HIS A 105 6.28 -9.08 0.23
N GLU A 106 5.28 -9.80 0.77
CA GLU A 106 4.74 -10.99 0.12
C GLU A 106 4.14 -10.66 -1.25
N GLU A 107 3.44 -9.51 -1.36
CA GLU A 107 2.82 -9.10 -2.62
C GLU A 107 3.84 -8.83 -3.71
N TRP A 108 4.85 -7.99 -3.46
CA TRP A 108 5.80 -7.61 -4.50
C TRP A 108 6.84 -8.70 -4.80
N GLU A 109 7.36 -9.39 -3.78
CA GLU A 109 8.43 -10.39 -3.97
C GLU A 109 7.90 -11.73 -4.49
N VAL A 110 6.70 -12.15 -4.05
CA VAL A 110 6.19 -13.48 -4.31
C VAL A 110 4.99 -13.48 -5.25
N LEU A 111 3.90 -12.78 -4.86
CA LEU A 111 2.62 -12.94 -5.53
C LEU A 111 2.60 -12.28 -6.90
N TYR A 112 2.92 -11.00 -7.00
CA TYR A 112 2.81 -10.26 -8.25
C TYR A 112 3.91 -10.60 -9.24
N ALA A 113 5.10 -10.99 -8.77
CA ALA A 113 6.13 -11.56 -9.62
C ALA A 113 5.60 -12.81 -10.34
N LYS A 114 5.05 -13.77 -9.59
CA LYS A 114 4.48 -15.01 -10.12
C LYS A 114 3.24 -14.78 -10.99
N PHE A 115 2.34 -13.88 -10.58
CA PHE A 115 1.14 -13.56 -11.36
C PHE A 115 1.49 -12.90 -12.70
N GLY A 116 2.52 -12.08 -12.71
CA GLY A 116 3.06 -11.48 -13.93
C GLY A 116 3.65 -12.51 -14.89
N GLU A 117 4.39 -13.50 -14.38
CA GLU A 117 4.91 -14.61 -15.18
C GLU A 117 3.80 -15.45 -15.81
N VAL A 118 2.77 -15.81 -15.04
CA VAL A 118 1.60 -16.55 -15.54
C VAL A 118 0.89 -15.77 -16.63
N ALA A 119 0.62 -14.48 -16.40
CA ALA A 119 -0.06 -13.64 -17.38
C ALA A 119 0.77 -13.51 -18.68
N HIS A 120 2.10 -13.42 -18.57
CA HIS A 120 2.99 -13.42 -19.73
C HIS A 120 2.90 -14.74 -20.50
N ALA A 121 2.98 -15.87 -19.81
CA ALA A 121 2.93 -17.22 -20.41
C ALA A 121 1.59 -17.49 -21.12
N GLU A 122 0.47 -16.97 -20.57
CA GLU A 122 -0.85 -17.07 -21.18
C GLU A 122 -1.10 -16.02 -22.28
N GLY A 123 -0.12 -15.14 -22.58
CA GLY A 123 -0.18 -14.17 -23.67
C GLY A 123 -0.81 -12.82 -23.28
N PHE A 124 -1.10 -12.57 -22.01
CA PHE A 124 -1.69 -11.34 -21.50
C PHE A 124 -0.62 -10.31 -21.12
N GLN A 125 0.17 -9.85 -22.08
CA GLN A 125 1.35 -9.00 -21.87
C GLN A 125 1.05 -7.72 -21.07
N LYS A 126 -0.10 -7.08 -21.34
CA LYS A 126 -0.52 -5.86 -20.64
C LYS A 126 -0.85 -6.11 -19.18
N ILE A 127 -1.42 -7.26 -18.85
CA ILE A 127 -1.72 -7.67 -17.48
C ILE A 127 -0.42 -8.01 -16.76
N ALA A 128 0.47 -8.77 -17.40
CA ALA A 128 1.81 -9.06 -16.88
C ALA A 128 2.58 -7.79 -16.51
N GLN A 129 2.53 -6.78 -17.38
CA GLN A 129 3.19 -5.51 -17.11
C GLN A 129 2.52 -4.73 -15.96
N THR A 130 1.19 -4.81 -15.83
CA THR A 130 0.47 -4.19 -14.71
C THR A 130 0.90 -4.81 -13.38
N PHE A 131 1.00 -6.14 -13.27
CA PHE A 131 1.50 -6.79 -12.04
C PHE A 131 2.90 -6.30 -11.66
N ARG A 132 3.80 -6.14 -12.64
CA ARG A 132 5.17 -5.61 -12.36
C ARG A 132 5.14 -4.19 -11.82
N TYR A 133 4.34 -3.30 -12.42
CA TYR A 133 4.26 -1.91 -11.96
C TYR A 133 3.64 -1.79 -10.58
N VAL A 134 2.59 -2.58 -10.28
CA VAL A 134 2.01 -2.60 -8.95
C VAL A 134 3.03 -3.14 -7.94
N ALA A 135 3.75 -4.23 -8.24
CA ALA A 135 4.81 -4.75 -7.38
C ALA A 135 5.89 -3.70 -7.03
N GLU A 136 6.24 -2.80 -7.97
CA GLU A 136 7.18 -1.70 -7.68
C GLU A 136 6.60 -0.71 -6.66
N VAL A 137 5.29 -0.49 -6.65
CA VAL A 137 4.60 0.36 -5.68
C VAL A 137 4.57 -0.31 -4.31
N GLU A 138 4.23 -1.61 -4.23
CA GLU A 138 4.16 -2.35 -2.96
C GLU A 138 5.53 -2.41 -2.27
N ARG A 139 6.62 -2.49 -3.04
CA ARG A 139 7.97 -2.36 -2.48
C ARG A 139 8.22 -1.00 -1.83
N GLU A 140 7.67 0.09 -2.36
CA GLU A 140 7.76 1.42 -1.74
C GLU A 140 6.82 1.57 -0.53
N HIS A 141 5.66 0.88 -0.52
CA HIS A 141 4.80 0.80 0.65
C HIS A 141 5.51 0.10 1.81
N GLU A 142 6.12 -1.08 1.56
CA GLU A 142 6.96 -1.79 2.54
C GLU A 142 8.04 -0.88 3.11
N ARG A 143 8.83 -0.24 2.23
CA ARG A 143 9.93 0.65 2.65
C ARG A 143 9.45 1.76 3.57
N ARG A 144 8.28 2.36 3.29
CA ARG A 144 7.69 3.40 4.13
C ARG A 144 7.28 2.86 5.50
N TYR A 145 6.62 1.70 5.54
CA TYR A 145 6.21 1.08 6.79
C TYR A 145 7.40 0.69 7.66
N LEU A 146 8.42 0.05 7.09
CA LEU A 146 9.66 -0.29 7.81
C LEU A 146 10.39 0.95 8.34
N LYS A 147 10.40 2.05 7.58
CA LYS A 147 11.00 3.31 8.02
C LYS A 147 10.26 3.92 9.21
N LEU A 148 8.94 3.90 9.21
CA LEU A 148 8.13 4.38 10.32
C LEU A 148 8.26 3.48 11.54
N LEU A 149 8.29 2.17 11.34
CA LEU A 149 8.51 1.17 12.39
C LEU A 149 9.84 1.41 13.08
N SER A 150 10.95 1.52 12.34
CA SER A 150 12.27 1.83 12.91
C SER A 150 12.22 3.09 13.79
N ARG A 151 11.56 4.17 13.33
CA ARG A 151 11.43 5.41 14.11
C ARG A 151 10.65 5.24 15.43
N LEU A 152 9.66 4.35 15.43
CA LEU A 152 8.93 4.03 16.68
C LEU A 152 9.77 3.20 17.62
N THR A 153 10.41 2.14 17.13
CA THR A 153 11.21 1.21 17.97
C THR A 153 12.47 1.87 18.51
N ASP A 154 13.08 2.78 17.77
CA ASP A 154 14.25 3.55 18.18
C ASP A 154 13.89 4.70 19.15
N GLY A 155 12.60 4.97 19.37
CA GLY A 155 12.12 6.05 20.25
C GLY A 155 12.46 7.45 19.73
N ASP A 156 12.71 7.59 18.43
CA ASP A 156 13.10 8.84 17.80
C ASP A 156 12.03 9.41 16.85
N PHE A 157 10.79 8.92 16.92
CA PHE A 157 9.71 9.36 16.04
C PHE A 157 9.51 10.89 16.06
N PHE A 158 9.54 11.51 17.23
CA PHE A 158 9.44 12.96 17.42
C PHE A 158 10.78 13.64 17.71
N ARG A 159 11.91 12.97 17.48
CA ARG A 159 13.26 13.48 17.72
C ARG A 159 14.21 13.09 16.59
N ARG A 160 15.29 13.86 16.42
CA ARG A 160 16.41 13.56 15.52
C ARG A 160 17.72 13.90 16.22
N GLU A 161 18.83 13.34 15.74
CA GLU A 161 20.16 13.65 16.27
C GLU A 161 20.55 15.12 16.06
N GLY A 162 20.06 15.75 15.00
CA GLY A 162 20.28 17.18 14.70
C GLY A 162 18.97 17.90 14.45
N ASP A 163 19.08 19.21 14.28
CA ASP A 163 17.93 20.06 13.97
C ASP A 163 17.38 19.75 12.58
N ILE A 164 16.09 19.46 12.52
CA ILE A 164 15.31 19.34 11.27
C ILE A 164 14.16 20.31 11.30
N VAL A 165 13.50 20.47 10.17
CA VAL A 165 12.27 21.27 10.08
C VAL A 165 11.08 20.37 10.42
N TRP A 166 10.35 20.74 11.47
CA TRP A 166 9.07 20.14 11.85
C TRP A 166 7.91 20.99 11.38
N GLN A 167 6.86 20.37 10.91
CA GLN A 167 5.61 21.02 10.50
C GLN A 167 4.43 20.47 11.31
N CYS A 168 3.59 21.37 11.82
CA CYS A 168 2.32 20.99 12.43
C CYS A 168 1.29 20.67 11.34
N ARG A 169 0.84 19.43 11.27
CA ARG A 169 -0.19 18.96 10.33
C ARG A 169 -1.52 19.70 10.45
N ASN A 170 -1.83 20.23 11.64
CA ASN A 170 -3.11 20.90 11.88
C ASN A 170 -3.13 22.34 11.33
N CYS A 171 -2.06 23.11 11.54
CA CYS A 171 -2.08 24.56 11.21
C CYS A 171 -0.97 25.02 10.29
N GLY A 172 -0.03 24.12 9.91
CA GLY A 172 1.10 24.47 9.04
C GLY A 172 2.25 25.18 9.75
N TYR A 173 2.22 25.39 11.08
CA TYR A 173 3.33 26.01 11.81
C TYR A 173 4.62 25.22 11.60
N ILE A 174 5.71 25.94 11.33
CA ILE A 174 7.03 25.37 11.03
C ILE A 174 8.03 25.79 12.09
N VAL A 175 8.88 24.85 12.53
CA VAL A 175 9.97 25.13 13.48
C VAL A 175 11.17 24.23 13.18
N LYS A 176 12.37 24.80 13.31
CA LYS A 176 13.63 24.06 13.21
C LYS A 176 14.10 23.66 14.62
N ALA A 177 14.18 22.36 14.90
CA ALA A 177 14.61 21.84 16.20
C ALA A 177 15.01 20.36 16.07
N SER A 178 15.73 19.83 17.05
CA SER A 178 16.06 18.40 17.17
C SER A 178 14.87 17.55 17.69
N MET A 179 13.88 18.22 18.31
CA MET A 179 12.66 17.56 18.81
C MET A 179 11.43 18.38 18.42
N ALA A 180 10.38 17.70 17.97
CA ALA A 180 9.08 18.32 17.74
C ALA A 180 8.51 18.94 19.04
N PRO A 181 7.93 20.14 19.01
CA PRO A 181 7.32 20.78 20.18
C PRO A 181 6.26 19.89 20.84
N LYS A 182 6.20 19.89 22.17
CA LYS A 182 5.16 19.16 22.92
C LYS A 182 3.76 19.70 22.65
N ILE A 183 3.68 21.03 22.48
CA ILE A 183 2.45 21.77 22.14
C ILE A 183 2.81 22.73 21.00
N CYS A 184 1.99 22.81 20.00
CA CYS A 184 2.14 23.75 18.90
C CYS A 184 1.88 25.18 19.40
N PRO A 185 2.84 26.13 19.27
CA PRO A 185 2.66 27.50 19.78
C PRO A 185 1.63 28.31 18.97
N SER A 186 1.26 27.85 17.78
CA SER A 186 0.30 28.54 16.91
C SER A 186 -1.16 28.07 17.11
N CYS A 187 -1.39 26.79 17.40
CA CYS A 187 -2.76 26.24 17.46
C CYS A 187 -3.02 25.35 18.67
N GLU A 188 -2.07 25.26 19.59
CA GLU A 188 -2.16 24.53 20.87
C GLU A 188 -2.41 23.01 20.74
N HIS A 189 -2.26 22.43 19.54
CA HIS A 189 -2.32 20.99 19.35
C HIS A 189 -1.07 20.31 19.88
N GLU A 190 -1.24 19.06 20.32
CA GLU A 190 -0.18 18.22 20.90
C GLU A 190 0.90 17.84 19.89
N GLN A 191 2.05 17.36 20.40
CA GLN A 191 3.21 16.90 19.63
C GLN A 191 2.85 15.89 18.52
N ARG A 192 1.82 15.07 18.72
CA ARG A 192 1.37 14.06 17.76
C ARG A 192 1.01 14.62 16.38
N TYR A 193 0.71 15.92 16.29
CA TYR A 193 0.43 16.60 15.04
C TYR A 193 1.66 17.09 14.30
N PHE A 194 2.87 16.89 14.85
CA PHE A 194 4.09 17.26 14.14
C PHE A 194 4.64 16.11 13.31
N GLU A 195 5.16 16.48 12.15
CA GLU A 195 5.91 15.59 11.27
C GLU A 195 7.14 16.32 10.70
N PRO A 196 8.19 15.59 10.25
CA PRO A 196 9.24 16.20 9.45
C PRO A 196 8.62 16.85 8.22
N MET A 197 8.96 18.12 7.97
CA MET A 197 8.45 18.81 6.79
C MET A 197 8.96 18.14 5.53
N ALA A 198 8.04 17.86 4.60
CA ALA A 198 8.39 17.46 3.25
C ALA A 198 8.44 18.70 2.35
N ASP A 199 9.49 18.80 1.53
CA ASP A 199 9.65 19.81 0.49
C ASP A 199 9.60 19.10 -0.86
N ASN A 200 8.40 19.00 -1.43
CA ASN A 200 8.12 18.21 -2.63
C ASN A 200 7.32 18.98 -3.70
N TYR A 201 7.39 20.29 -3.71
CA TYR A 201 6.74 21.20 -4.66
C TYR A 201 7.73 22.19 -5.29
#